data_a518c81d51f8a66024e53ce259cfb65c
#
_entry.id   a518c81d51f8a66024e53ce259cfb65c
#
_cell.length_a   1.000
_cell.length_b   1.000
_cell.length_c   1.000
_cell.angle_alpha   90.00
_cell.angle_beta   90.00
_cell.angle_gamma   90.00
#
_symmetry.space_group_name_H-M   'P 1'
#
loop_
_entity.id
_entity.type
_entity.pdbx_description
1 polymer ?
#
loop_
_entity_poly.entity_id
_entity_poly.type
_entity_poly.pdbx_seq_one_letter_code
_entity_poly.pdbx_strand_id
1 'polypeptide(L)'
;CLTGCKVELYSGLSEAEANQMLALLMLRNIDSEKQVIKEGNVAIKVEKSQFVDAVEALRQHGLPARRTESMNDLFPSGQLVMSPVQEQAKINYLKEQLLEKMLRGMDGVVNAQVSIAESVSHNRRETPVPSASVFVKHTPGINMQSRENEIRSLIQNGVPNLRAENISVVLQATDYRYQRALPAAAQTPAWWLDRKL
;
A
#
# COMPACT_ATOMS: atom_id res chain seq x y z
N CYS A 1 -30.33 20.37 14.99
CA CYS A 1 -29.43 19.20 15.03
C CYS A 1 -29.45 18.57 13.66
N LEU A 2 -28.47 18.90 12.83
CA LEU A 2 -28.21 18.19 11.58
C LEU A 2 -27.45 16.93 11.97
N THR A 3 -28.17 15.84 12.28
CA THR A 3 -27.57 14.51 12.35
C THR A 3 -27.23 14.12 10.93
N GLY A 4 -25.98 14.37 10.54
CA GLY A 4 -25.45 13.90 9.27
C GLY A 4 -25.63 12.38 9.15
N CYS A 5 -26.09 11.91 8.00
CA CYS A 5 -26.29 10.49 7.77
C CYS A 5 -24.93 9.84 7.52
N LYS A 6 -24.37 9.15 8.53
CA LYS A 6 -23.14 8.39 8.35
C LYS A 6 -23.40 7.09 7.62
N VAL A 7 -22.55 6.81 6.66
CA VAL A 7 -22.60 5.59 5.85
C VAL A 7 -21.33 4.77 6.08
N GLU A 8 -21.48 3.46 5.98
CA GLU A 8 -20.34 2.55 6.10
C GLU A 8 -19.38 2.75 4.93
N LEU A 9 -18.10 2.95 5.24
CA LEU A 9 -17.04 3.10 4.27
C LEU A 9 -16.35 1.75 4.02
N TYR A 10 -15.89 1.11 5.08
CA TYR A 10 -15.26 -0.22 5.07
C TYR A 10 -15.63 -0.99 6.32
N SER A 11 -15.67 -2.32 6.21
CA SER A 11 -15.95 -3.25 7.31
C SER A 11 -14.99 -4.45 7.26
N GLY A 12 -15.00 -5.25 8.32
CA GLY A 12 -14.11 -6.41 8.42
C GLY A 12 -12.64 -6.04 8.58
N LEU A 13 -12.35 -4.87 9.13
CA LEU A 13 -11.01 -4.37 9.38
C LEU A 13 -10.47 -4.90 10.71
N SER A 14 -9.15 -5.08 10.79
CA SER A 14 -8.48 -5.22 12.08
C SER A 14 -8.53 -3.89 12.83
N GLU A 15 -8.44 -3.94 14.16
CA GLU A 15 -8.46 -2.72 14.97
C GLU A 15 -7.30 -1.77 14.63
N ALA A 16 -6.11 -2.32 14.38
CA ALA A 16 -4.93 -1.54 13.99
C ALA A 16 -5.13 -0.81 12.65
N GLU A 17 -5.67 -1.51 11.65
CA GLU A 17 -5.98 -0.94 10.34
C GLU A 17 -7.07 0.13 10.42
N ALA A 18 -8.14 -0.15 11.16
CA ALA A 18 -9.22 0.80 11.39
C ALA A 18 -8.73 2.08 12.09
N ASN A 19 -7.86 1.96 13.09
CA ASN A 19 -7.29 3.11 13.78
C ASN A 19 -6.39 3.94 12.86
N GLN A 20 -5.60 3.30 11.99
CA GLN A 20 -4.77 4.00 11.01
C GLN A 20 -5.63 4.76 9.99
N MET A 21 -6.68 4.13 9.48
CA MET A 21 -7.62 4.76 8.55
C MET A 21 -8.36 5.93 9.21
N LEU A 22 -8.83 5.74 10.44
CA LEU A 22 -9.52 6.77 11.21
C LEU A 22 -8.63 8.00 11.44
N ALA A 23 -7.38 7.79 11.86
CA ALA A 23 -6.41 8.86 12.07
C ALA A 23 -6.18 9.68 10.78
N LEU A 24 -6.04 9.00 9.64
CA LEU A 24 -5.86 9.66 8.35
C LEU A 24 -7.08 10.49 7.95
N LEU A 25 -8.28 9.94 8.12
CA LEU A 25 -9.53 10.66 7.82
C LEU A 25 -9.69 11.90 8.72
N MET A 26 -9.36 11.79 10.00
CA MET A 26 -9.38 12.91 10.94
C MET A 26 -8.37 14.01 10.54
N LEU A 27 -7.15 13.65 10.12
CA LEU A 27 -6.15 14.59 9.61
C LEU A 27 -6.63 15.34 8.36
N ARG A 28 -7.54 14.76 7.60
CA ARG A 28 -8.17 15.36 6.42
C ARG A 28 -9.47 16.09 6.73
N ASN A 29 -9.82 16.28 8.01
CA ASN A 29 -11.08 16.89 8.48
C ASN A 29 -12.33 16.18 7.93
N ILE A 30 -12.26 14.86 7.78
CA ILE A 30 -13.38 14.02 7.40
C ILE A 30 -14.02 13.46 8.66
N ASP A 31 -15.31 13.73 8.87
CA ASP A 31 -16.05 13.23 10.01
C ASP A 31 -16.27 11.71 9.89
N SER A 32 -15.58 10.99 10.72
CA SER A 32 -15.51 9.53 10.70
C SER A 32 -15.63 8.95 12.09
N GLU A 33 -16.20 7.77 12.17
CA GLU A 33 -16.32 7.02 13.41
C GLU A 33 -16.01 5.53 13.22
N LYS A 34 -15.54 4.93 14.28
CA LYS A 34 -15.24 3.50 14.36
C LYS A 34 -16.42 2.78 15.03
N GLN A 35 -16.90 1.70 14.43
CA GLN A 35 -17.89 0.82 15.00
C GLN A 35 -17.31 -0.59 15.15
N VAL A 36 -17.32 -1.12 16.37
CA VAL A 36 -16.91 -2.51 16.61
C VAL A 36 -18.08 -3.42 16.27
N ILE A 37 -17.82 -4.36 15.36
CA ILE A 37 -18.74 -5.44 14.99
C ILE A 37 -18.31 -6.70 15.75
N LYS A 38 -19.08 -7.75 15.71
CA LYS A 38 -18.78 -9.02 16.41
C LYS A 38 -17.40 -9.58 16.01
N GLU A 39 -16.76 -10.27 16.94
CA GLU A 39 -15.50 -11.04 16.74
C GLU A 39 -14.25 -10.19 16.40
N GLY A 40 -14.17 -8.96 16.95
CA GLY A 40 -12.97 -8.13 16.75
C GLY A 40 -12.87 -7.47 15.37
N ASN A 41 -13.89 -7.61 14.54
CA ASN A 41 -14.00 -6.89 13.28
C ASN A 41 -14.52 -5.46 13.53
N VAL A 42 -13.91 -4.52 12.83
CA VAL A 42 -14.23 -3.10 12.96
C VAL A 42 -14.72 -2.56 11.62
N ALA A 43 -15.73 -1.70 11.68
CA ALA A 43 -16.19 -0.90 10.54
C ALA A 43 -15.87 0.57 10.76
N ILE A 44 -15.64 1.29 9.67
CA ILE A 44 -15.51 2.75 9.65
C ILE A 44 -16.70 3.34 8.91
N LYS A 45 -17.32 4.32 9.54
CA LYS A 45 -18.40 5.11 8.96
C LYS A 45 -17.95 6.55 8.78
N VAL A 46 -18.43 7.18 7.72
CA VAL A 46 -18.15 8.58 7.40
C VAL A 46 -19.43 9.32 7.06
N GLU A 47 -19.40 10.62 7.19
CA GLU A 47 -20.48 11.48 6.71
C GLU A 47 -20.72 11.25 5.21
N LYS A 48 -21.97 11.05 4.81
CA LYS A 48 -22.34 10.73 3.43
C LYS A 48 -21.80 11.74 2.41
N SER A 49 -21.82 13.02 2.76
CA SER A 49 -21.29 14.10 1.93
C SER A 49 -19.79 14.04 1.70
N GLN A 50 -19.04 13.39 2.60
CA GLN A 50 -17.59 13.26 2.56
C GLN A 50 -17.12 11.87 2.10
N PHE A 51 -18.05 11.01 1.66
CA PHE A 51 -17.73 9.62 1.29
C PHE A 51 -16.67 9.54 0.19
N VAL A 52 -16.80 10.32 -0.87
CA VAL A 52 -15.86 10.34 -2.00
C VAL A 52 -14.47 10.83 -1.55
N ASP A 53 -14.44 11.90 -0.76
CA ASP A 53 -13.20 12.45 -0.21
C ASP A 53 -12.49 11.41 0.70
N ALA A 54 -13.27 10.67 1.49
CA ALA A 54 -12.75 9.63 2.36
C ALA A 54 -12.14 8.48 1.58
N VAL A 55 -12.83 7.97 0.57
CA VAL A 55 -12.31 6.90 -0.30
C VAL A 55 -11.02 7.34 -0.96
N GLU A 56 -10.97 8.54 -1.50
CA GLU A 56 -9.79 9.05 -2.20
C GLU A 56 -8.61 9.27 -1.26
N ALA A 57 -8.85 9.84 -0.06
CA ALA A 57 -7.81 10.03 0.95
C ALA A 57 -7.16 8.70 1.36
N LEU A 58 -7.97 7.67 1.58
CA LEU A 58 -7.48 6.33 1.92
C LEU A 58 -6.75 5.67 0.74
N ARG A 59 -7.29 5.79 -0.47
CA ARG A 59 -6.67 5.25 -1.69
C ARG A 59 -5.28 5.82 -1.92
N GLN A 60 -5.08 7.12 -1.70
CA GLN A 60 -3.79 7.79 -1.83
C GLN A 60 -2.72 7.23 -0.88
N HIS A 61 -3.12 6.64 0.23
CA HIS A 61 -2.24 6.03 1.22
C HIS A 61 -2.23 4.49 1.17
N GLY A 62 -2.82 3.91 0.12
CA GLY A 62 -2.86 2.46 -0.06
C GLY A 62 -3.74 1.71 0.95
N LEU A 63 -4.76 2.39 1.49
CA LEU A 63 -5.69 1.80 2.45
C LEU A 63 -7.08 1.57 1.83
N PRO A 64 -7.80 0.50 2.22
CA PRO A 64 -7.34 -0.61 3.06
C PRO A 64 -6.20 -1.41 2.39
N ALA A 65 -5.31 -1.95 3.20
CA ALA A 65 -4.24 -2.80 2.70
C ALA A 65 -4.86 -4.02 1.99
N ARG A 66 -4.36 -4.36 0.80
CA ARG A 66 -4.80 -5.57 0.11
C ARG A 66 -4.49 -6.76 1.00
N ARG A 67 -5.49 -7.57 1.29
CA ARG A 67 -5.28 -8.86 1.93
C ARG A 67 -4.48 -9.71 0.96
N THR A 68 -3.24 -9.98 1.31
CA THR A 68 -2.45 -11.03 0.67
C THR A 68 -3.09 -12.36 1.06
N GLU A 69 -3.27 -13.23 0.08
CA GLU A 69 -3.71 -14.60 0.35
C GLU A 69 -2.79 -15.20 1.40
N SER A 70 -3.37 -15.85 2.40
CA SER A 70 -2.57 -16.44 3.44
C SER A 70 -1.81 -17.63 2.88
N MET A 71 -0.68 -17.93 3.48
CA MET A 71 0.12 -19.10 3.16
C MET A 71 -0.70 -20.39 3.14
N ASN A 72 -1.68 -20.49 4.04
CA ASN A 72 -2.58 -21.64 4.13
C ASN A 72 -3.57 -21.72 2.97
N ASP A 73 -3.92 -20.61 2.34
CA ASP A 73 -4.82 -20.57 1.18
C ASP A 73 -4.11 -21.07 -0.08
N LEU A 74 -2.83 -20.70 -0.23
CA LEU A 74 -2.00 -21.12 -1.36
C LEU A 74 -1.39 -22.50 -1.21
N PHE A 75 -1.03 -22.88 0.04
CA PHE A 75 -0.39 -24.13 0.39
C PHE A 75 -1.12 -24.76 1.57
N PRO A 76 -2.24 -25.49 1.35
CA PRO A 76 -3.01 -26.13 2.41
C PRO A 76 -2.15 -27.05 3.26
N SER A 77 -2.25 -26.94 4.57
CA SER A 77 -1.48 -27.70 5.58
C SER A 77 -1.86 -29.19 5.68
N GLY A 78 -2.31 -29.81 4.58
CA GLY A 78 -2.68 -31.21 4.51
C GLY A 78 -1.84 -32.06 3.55
N GLN A 79 -0.92 -31.45 2.81
CA GLN A 79 -0.03 -32.18 1.92
C GLN A 79 1.21 -32.67 2.69
N LEU A 80 1.25 -33.95 2.96
CA LEU A 80 2.36 -34.64 3.63
C LEU A 80 3.64 -34.69 2.78
N VAL A 81 3.56 -34.47 1.47
CA VAL A 81 4.70 -34.48 0.55
C VAL A 81 4.55 -33.37 -0.46
N MET A 82 5.44 -32.41 -0.40
CA MET A 82 5.59 -31.38 -1.44
C MET A 82 6.63 -31.82 -2.48
N SER A 83 6.38 -31.52 -3.76
CA SER A 83 7.43 -31.66 -4.77
C SER A 83 8.49 -30.53 -4.56
N PRO A 84 9.75 -30.78 -4.96
CA PRO A 84 10.80 -29.74 -4.87
C PRO A 84 10.42 -28.42 -5.55
N VAL A 85 9.67 -28.49 -6.64
CA VAL A 85 9.17 -27.32 -7.37
C VAL A 85 8.16 -26.52 -6.55
N GLN A 86 7.24 -27.21 -5.86
CA GLN A 86 6.26 -26.57 -4.97
C GLN A 86 6.92 -25.95 -3.76
N GLU A 87 7.93 -26.61 -3.19
CA GLU A 87 8.69 -26.09 -2.05
C GLU A 87 9.45 -24.82 -2.45
N GLN A 88 10.09 -24.79 -3.63
CA GLN A 88 10.78 -23.60 -4.14
C GLN A 88 9.80 -22.47 -4.43
N ALA A 89 8.64 -22.75 -5.00
CA ALA A 89 7.59 -21.75 -5.21
C ALA A 89 7.11 -21.15 -3.90
N LYS A 90 6.97 -21.95 -2.86
CA LYS A 90 6.62 -21.50 -1.50
C LYS A 90 7.69 -20.59 -0.92
N ILE A 91 8.96 -20.94 -1.04
CA ILE A 91 10.09 -20.14 -0.56
C ILE A 91 10.14 -18.79 -1.30
N ASN A 92 9.99 -18.80 -2.63
CA ASN A 92 9.97 -17.57 -3.42
C ASN A 92 8.81 -16.66 -3.03
N TYR A 93 7.61 -17.22 -2.87
CA TYR A 93 6.45 -16.46 -2.41
C TYR A 93 6.68 -15.79 -1.05
N LEU A 94 7.27 -16.50 -0.08
CA LEU A 94 7.61 -15.94 1.23
C LEU A 94 8.63 -14.80 1.13
N LYS A 95 9.64 -14.95 0.29
CA LYS A 95 10.64 -13.89 0.03
C LYS A 95 9.99 -12.67 -0.61
N GLU A 96 9.13 -12.87 -1.60
CA GLU A 96 8.37 -11.80 -2.24
C GLU A 96 7.54 -11.02 -1.22
N GLN A 97 6.79 -11.70 -0.36
CA GLN A 97 5.98 -11.09 0.68
C GLN A 97 6.82 -10.30 1.70
N LEU A 98 7.95 -10.84 2.11
CA LEU A 98 8.86 -10.17 3.02
C LEU A 98 9.43 -8.88 2.39
N LEU A 99 9.90 -8.96 1.15
CA LEU A 99 10.46 -7.83 0.41
C LEU A 99 9.40 -6.75 0.16
N GLU A 100 8.19 -7.14 -0.23
CA GLU A 100 7.08 -6.20 -0.39
C GLU A 100 6.74 -5.47 0.92
N LYS A 101 6.75 -6.20 2.04
CA LYS A 101 6.53 -5.61 3.37
C LYS A 101 7.62 -4.60 3.72
N MET A 102 8.88 -4.90 3.42
CA MET A 102 10.00 -3.99 3.66
C MET A 102 9.88 -2.73 2.79
N LEU A 103 9.56 -2.89 1.52
CA LEU A 103 9.36 -1.76 0.59
C LEU A 103 8.18 -0.87 1.00
N ARG A 104 7.08 -1.47 1.44
CA ARG A 104 5.92 -0.71 1.96
C ARG A 104 6.24 0.06 3.25
N GLY A 105 7.26 -0.36 4.00
CA GLY A 105 7.77 0.37 5.16
C GLY A 105 8.59 1.61 4.82
N MET A 106 8.98 1.80 3.55
CA MET A 106 9.70 3.00 3.11
C MET A 106 8.77 4.19 3.01
N ASP A 107 9.23 5.36 3.46
CA ASP A 107 8.46 6.60 3.39
C ASP A 107 8.06 6.93 1.94
N GLY A 108 6.80 7.21 1.74
CA GLY A 108 6.23 7.57 0.45
C GLY A 108 5.82 6.38 -0.44
N VAL A 109 6.10 5.17 -0.05
CA VAL A 109 5.61 3.98 -0.77
C VAL A 109 4.15 3.71 -0.41
N VAL A 110 3.29 3.72 -1.41
CA VAL A 110 1.85 3.42 -1.29
C VAL A 110 1.58 1.94 -1.49
N ASN A 111 2.25 1.34 -2.46
CA ASN A 111 2.16 -0.09 -2.75
C ASN A 111 3.47 -0.58 -3.34
N ALA A 112 3.80 -1.83 -3.09
CA ALA A 112 4.95 -2.50 -3.67
C ALA A 112 4.59 -3.93 -4.07
N GLN A 113 5.09 -4.36 -5.20
CA GLN A 113 4.96 -5.73 -5.69
C GLN A 113 6.33 -6.23 -6.12
N VAL A 114 6.66 -7.44 -5.73
CA VAL A 114 7.91 -8.11 -6.06
C VAL A 114 7.60 -9.46 -6.70
N SER A 115 8.24 -9.75 -7.80
CA SER A 115 8.17 -11.05 -8.46
C SER A 115 9.58 -11.59 -8.66
N ILE A 116 9.82 -12.80 -8.17
CA ILE A 116 11.09 -13.52 -8.29
C ILE A 116 10.89 -14.66 -9.27
N ALA A 117 11.72 -14.72 -10.30
CA ALA A 117 11.74 -15.79 -11.27
C ALA A 117 13.10 -16.46 -11.27
N GLU A 118 13.12 -17.76 -11.42
CA GLU A 118 14.35 -18.54 -11.59
C GLU A 118 14.31 -19.20 -12.97
N SER A 119 15.43 -19.11 -13.69
CA SER A 119 15.57 -19.85 -14.94
C SER A 119 15.65 -21.35 -14.61
N VAL A 120 14.80 -22.12 -15.25
CA VAL A 120 14.88 -23.60 -15.15
C VAL A 120 16.10 -24.04 -15.94
N SER A 121 17.15 -24.45 -15.26
CA SER A 121 18.29 -25.09 -15.91
C SER A 121 17.89 -26.50 -16.37
N HIS A 122 18.03 -26.76 -17.67
CA HIS A 122 17.81 -28.09 -18.22
C HIS A 122 18.98 -29.05 -17.90
N ASN A 123 20.07 -28.52 -17.38
CA ASN A 123 21.25 -29.27 -16.96
C ASN A 123 21.41 -29.22 -15.45
N ARG A 124 21.44 -30.38 -14.79
CA ARG A 124 21.70 -30.50 -13.32
C ARG A 124 23.00 -29.86 -12.84
N ARG A 125 23.85 -29.38 -13.74
CA ARG A 125 25.15 -28.74 -13.41
C ARG A 125 25.14 -27.23 -13.43
N GLU A 126 24.08 -26.61 -13.92
CA GLU A 126 23.97 -25.15 -13.96
C GLU A 126 23.12 -24.66 -12.79
N THR A 127 23.69 -23.74 -12.01
CA THR A 127 22.94 -23.05 -10.96
C THR A 127 21.86 -22.18 -11.60
N PRO A 128 20.59 -22.27 -11.14
CA PRO A 128 19.55 -21.39 -11.63
C PRO A 128 19.95 -19.93 -11.43
N VAL A 129 19.79 -19.09 -12.45
CA VAL A 129 20.03 -17.66 -12.35
C VAL A 129 18.71 -16.97 -12.02
N PRO A 130 18.55 -16.38 -10.82
CA PRO A 130 17.33 -15.66 -10.47
C PRO A 130 17.26 -14.32 -11.16
N SER A 131 16.05 -13.85 -11.40
CA SER A 131 15.72 -12.48 -11.78
C SER A 131 14.60 -11.96 -10.88
N ALA A 132 14.53 -10.65 -10.71
CA ALA A 132 13.50 -10.01 -9.93
C ALA A 132 12.93 -8.79 -10.64
N SER A 133 11.62 -8.62 -10.54
CA SER A 133 10.91 -7.44 -11.01
C SER A 133 10.22 -6.79 -9.83
N VAL A 134 10.41 -5.49 -9.69
CA VAL A 134 9.86 -4.68 -8.60
C VAL A 134 9.05 -3.55 -9.18
N PHE A 135 7.82 -3.45 -8.73
CA PHE A 135 6.94 -2.33 -9.03
C PHE A 135 6.62 -1.59 -7.73
N VAL A 136 6.93 -0.30 -7.68
CA VAL A 136 6.66 0.57 -6.53
C VAL A 136 5.77 1.71 -6.95
N LYS A 137 4.63 1.81 -6.28
CA LYS A 137 3.73 2.95 -6.38
C LYS A 137 3.98 3.88 -5.21
N HIS A 138 4.25 5.15 -5.47
CA HIS A 138 4.65 6.11 -4.45
C HIS A 138 3.84 7.41 -4.52
N THR A 139 3.88 8.19 -3.45
CA THR A 139 3.27 9.52 -3.43
C THR A 139 4.00 10.48 -4.36
N PRO A 140 3.32 11.40 -5.07
CA PRO A 140 3.96 12.28 -6.05
C PRO A 140 4.87 13.34 -5.42
N GLY A 141 4.76 13.61 -4.12
CA GLY A 141 5.58 14.60 -3.43
C GLY A 141 6.99 14.12 -3.06
N ILE A 142 7.32 12.85 -3.30
CA ILE A 142 8.61 12.25 -2.92
C ILE A 142 9.38 11.86 -4.19
N ASN A 143 10.66 12.26 -4.23
CA ASN A 143 11.56 11.82 -5.28
C ASN A 143 12.01 10.37 -5.01
N MET A 144 11.18 9.41 -5.41
CA MET A 144 11.48 7.99 -5.25
C MET A 144 12.63 7.53 -6.15
N GLN A 145 12.89 8.24 -7.25
CA GLN A 145 14.01 7.93 -8.16
C GLN A 145 15.37 7.98 -7.45
N SER A 146 15.54 8.91 -6.48
CA SER A 146 16.78 8.98 -5.69
C SER A 146 16.99 7.77 -4.77
N ARG A 147 15.93 7.01 -4.49
CA ARG A 147 15.96 5.79 -3.65
C ARG A 147 15.99 4.49 -4.44
N GLU A 148 16.05 4.56 -5.76
CA GLU A 148 16.07 3.36 -6.61
C GLU A 148 17.21 2.40 -6.25
N ASN A 149 18.40 2.93 -5.95
CA ASN A 149 19.55 2.12 -5.55
C ASN A 149 19.34 1.40 -4.21
N GLU A 150 18.64 2.03 -3.26
CA GLU A 150 18.26 1.40 -1.99
C GLU A 150 17.31 0.23 -2.23
N ILE A 151 16.32 0.42 -3.11
CA ILE A 151 15.37 -0.62 -3.51
C ILE A 151 16.11 -1.79 -4.16
N ARG A 152 16.98 -1.53 -5.10
CA ARG A 152 17.80 -2.56 -5.76
C ARG A 152 18.65 -3.33 -4.76
N SER A 153 19.27 -2.63 -3.83
CA SER A 153 20.10 -3.23 -2.77
C SER A 153 19.29 -4.15 -1.85
N LEU A 154 18.09 -3.72 -1.43
CA LEU A 154 17.18 -4.55 -0.64
C LEU A 154 16.82 -5.85 -1.35
N ILE A 155 16.46 -5.76 -2.64
CA ILE A 155 16.09 -6.91 -3.44
C ILE A 155 17.28 -7.84 -3.67
N GLN A 156 18.43 -7.29 -4.04
CA GLN A 156 19.64 -8.07 -4.28
C GLN A 156 20.10 -8.85 -3.05
N ASN A 157 20.05 -8.22 -1.89
CA ASN A 157 20.44 -8.87 -0.63
C ASN A 157 19.37 -9.86 -0.10
N GLY A 158 18.12 -9.71 -0.53
CA GLY A 158 17.02 -10.60 -0.14
C GLY A 158 16.92 -11.88 -0.97
N VAL A 159 17.57 -11.95 -2.14
CA VAL A 159 17.50 -13.09 -3.05
C VAL A 159 18.89 -13.63 -3.33
N PRO A 160 19.20 -14.88 -2.92
CA PRO A 160 20.50 -15.49 -3.17
C PRO A 160 20.82 -15.54 -4.67
N ASN A 161 22.09 -15.28 -5.02
CA ASN A 161 22.62 -15.31 -6.40
C ASN A 161 21.99 -14.31 -7.39
N LEU A 162 21.19 -13.37 -6.91
CA LEU A 162 20.61 -12.33 -7.75
C LEU A 162 21.66 -11.28 -8.12
N ARG A 163 21.84 -11.06 -9.41
CA ARG A 163 22.74 -10.03 -9.93
C ARG A 163 22.01 -8.73 -10.15
N ALA A 164 22.68 -7.60 -9.99
CA ALA A 164 22.11 -6.27 -10.16
C ALA A 164 21.51 -6.07 -11.57
N GLU A 165 22.14 -6.61 -12.61
CA GLU A 165 21.65 -6.56 -13.98
C GLU A 165 20.33 -7.32 -14.22
N ASN A 166 19.98 -8.26 -13.33
CA ASN A 166 18.77 -9.07 -13.40
C ASN A 166 17.63 -8.50 -12.54
N ILE A 167 17.75 -7.28 -12.05
CA ILE A 167 16.73 -6.58 -11.29
C ILE A 167 16.13 -5.47 -12.15
N SER A 168 14.81 -5.55 -12.35
CA SER A 168 14.03 -4.49 -12.99
C SER A 168 13.22 -3.75 -11.93
N VAL A 169 13.35 -2.43 -11.88
CA VAL A 169 12.60 -1.57 -10.96
C VAL A 169 11.77 -0.58 -11.76
N VAL A 170 10.47 -0.54 -11.50
CA VAL A 170 9.54 0.43 -12.05
C VAL A 170 8.96 1.25 -10.90
N LEU A 171 9.15 2.56 -10.96
CA LEU A 171 8.64 3.52 -10.00
C LEU A 171 7.52 4.33 -10.65
N GLN A 172 6.35 4.36 -10.03
CA GLN A 172 5.20 5.11 -10.53
C GLN A 172 4.61 5.97 -9.42
N ALA A 173 4.48 7.28 -9.70
CA ALA A 173 3.72 8.16 -8.82
C ALA A 173 2.23 7.84 -8.89
N THR A 174 1.54 7.94 -7.75
CA THR A 174 0.07 7.83 -7.73
C THR A 174 -0.54 9.00 -8.48
N ASP A 175 -1.52 8.68 -9.33
CA ASP A 175 -2.34 9.69 -9.99
C ASP A 175 -3.51 10.06 -9.07
N TYR A 176 -3.56 11.31 -8.64
CA TYR A 176 -4.67 11.84 -7.86
C TYR A 176 -5.78 12.28 -8.80
N ARG A 177 -6.68 11.38 -9.11
CA ARG A 177 -7.82 11.64 -10.00
C ARG A 177 -8.80 12.67 -9.44
N TYR A 178 -8.79 12.88 -8.13
CA TYR A 178 -9.64 13.83 -7.44
C TYR A 178 -8.81 14.69 -6.49
N GLN A 179 -8.71 15.98 -6.78
CA GLN A 179 -8.19 16.97 -5.86
C GLN A 179 -9.37 17.84 -5.44
N ARG A 180 -9.68 17.83 -4.14
CA ARG A 180 -10.62 18.83 -3.60
C ARG A 180 -10.05 20.22 -3.87
N ALA A 181 -10.80 21.04 -4.61
CA ALA A 181 -10.46 22.45 -4.73
C ALA A 181 -10.35 23.00 -3.30
N LEU A 182 -9.17 23.50 -2.93
CA LEU A 182 -9.02 24.26 -1.69
C LEU A 182 -10.06 25.39 -1.76
N PRO A 183 -10.88 25.60 -0.70
CA PRO A 183 -11.74 26.76 -0.69
C PRO A 183 -10.87 27.97 -0.95
N ALA A 184 -11.20 28.74 -1.97
CA ALA A 184 -10.50 29.98 -2.26
C ALA A 184 -10.35 30.71 -0.92
N ALA A 185 -9.11 30.96 -0.53
CA ALA A 185 -8.83 31.71 0.70
C ALA A 185 -9.77 32.90 0.68
N ALA A 186 -10.63 33.02 1.69
CA ALA A 186 -11.61 34.09 1.76
C ALA A 186 -10.84 35.40 1.50
N GLN A 187 -11.01 35.92 0.31
CA GLN A 187 -10.46 37.22 -0.02
C GLN A 187 -11.10 38.15 0.99
N THR A 188 -10.34 38.55 1.98
CA THR A 188 -10.78 39.57 2.90
C THR A 188 -11.15 40.77 2.04
N PRO A 189 -12.43 41.16 2.03
CA PRO A 189 -12.84 42.24 1.16
C PRO A 189 -12.06 43.52 1.55
N ALA A 190 -11.46 44.18 0.58
CA ALA A 190 -10.55 45.30 0.75
C ALA A 190 -11.19 46.52 1.43
N TRP A 191 -12.50 46.49 1.77
CA TRP A 191 -13.20 47.63 2.39
C TRP A 191 -12.72 47.99 3.82
N TRP A 192 -12.01 47.12 4.51
CA TRP A 192 -11.48 47.40 5.84
C TRP A 192 -10.14 48.14 5.83
N LEU A 193 -9.47 48.24 4.66
CA LEU A 193 -8.21 48.98 4.49
C LEU A 193 -8.41 50.52 4.35
N ASP A 194 -9.63 50.98 4.04
CA ASP A 194 -9.90 52.38 3.76
C ASP A 194 -10.34 53.24 4.97
N ARG A 195 -10.22 52.69 6.19
CA ARG A 195 -10.68 53.42 7.40
C ARG A 195 -9.52 53.92 8.29
N LYS A 196 -8.43 54.37 7.71
CA LYS A 196 -7.39 55.12 8.41
C LYS A 196 -6.94 56.31 7.54
N LEU A 197 -7.76 57.33 7.51
CA LEU A 197 -7.37 58.75 7.30
C LEU A 197 -8.16 59.61 8.27
#